data_cdb646f76619bc0ccf391d73a2341f89
#
_entry.id   cdb646f76619bc0ccf391d73a2341f89
#
_cell.length_a   1.000
_cell.length_b   1.000
_cell.length_c   1.000
_cell.angle_alpha   90.00
_cell.angle_beta   90.00
_cell.angle_gamma   90.00
#
_symmetry.space_group_name_H-M   'P 1'
#
loop_
_entity.id
_entity.type
_entity.pdbx_description
1 polymer ?
#
loop_
_entity_poly.entity_id
_entity_poly.type
_entity_poly.pdbx_seq_one_letter_code
_entity_poly.pdbx_strand_id
1 'polypeptide(L)'
;MSEIGAAGIGNSRYPYYYGPEGRLVLVDSALEAVNRGSTTIGIKTPLFALISSHIKPTKPLVEPAEKIFTIDGHVGATGSGYIGDILQLIDEIRLAAQKHRLTYESPIDISSLAKHLGSYLHNYTIYAVRPQAASIIIAGIDQTGIQLFQVDPSGTFLKGAGFAIGQYSDIALDVVQREYSADMTMEQASHLSNKAIEKALGERPLVETGVITAKDGYFKKLENN
;
A
#
# COMPACT_ATOMS: atom_id res chain seq x y z
N MET A 1 28.64 -18.80 35.15
CA MET A 1 28.48 -19.30 33.80
C MET A 1 27.00 -19.32 33.54
N SER A 2 26.48 -18.23 32.97
CA SER A 2 25.06 -18.02 32.66
C SER A 2 24.84 -18.46 31.22
N GLU A 3 24.04 -19.49 31.04
CA GLU A 3 23.54 -19.93 29.76
C GLU A 3 22.66 -18.80 29.17
N ILE A 4 23.21 -18.11 28.19
CA ILE A 4 22.39 -17.26 27.29
C ILE A 4 21.63 -18.26 26.44
N GLY A 5 20.37 -18.52 26.81
CA GLY A 5 19.45 -19.30 26.05
C GLY A 5 19.38 -18.75 24.63
N ALA A 6 19.81 -19.54 23.67
CA ALA A 6 19.51 -19.36 22.27
C ALA A 6 17.97 -19.36 22.14
N ALA A 7 17.36 -18.18 22.20
CA ALA A 7 15.97 -17.99 21.84
C ALA A 7 15.84 -18.42 20.40
N GLY A 8 15.20 -19.56 20.20
CA GLY A 8 15.16 -20.33 18.99
C GLY A 8 14.68 -19.53 17.79
N ILE A 9 15.59 -19.38 16.84
CA ILE A 9 15.22 -19.58 15.46
C ILE A 9 14.87 -21.07 15.41
N GLY A 10 13.59 -21.37 15.61
CA GLY A 10 13.11 -22.75 15.62
C GLY A 10 13.67 -23.47 14.41
N ASN A 11 14.18 -24.66 14.62
CA ASN A 11 14.65 -25.63 13.62
C ASN A 11 13.52 -26.02 12.66
N SER A 12 12.83 -25.05 12.06
CA SER A 12 11.94 -25.26 10.93
C SER A 12 12.84 -25.47 9.72
N ARG A 13 13.12 -26.73 9.39
CA ARG A 13 13.75 -27.13 8.12
C ARG A 13 12.93 -26.67 6.90
N TYR A 14 11.77 -26.03 7.14
CA TYR A 14 10.80 -25.64 6.15
C TYR A 14 10.26 -24.24 6.49
N PRO A 15 10.86 -23.17 5.98
CA PRO A 15 10.46 -21.77 6.25
C PRO A 15 9.04 -21.42 5.79
N TYR A 16 8.34 -22.33 5.14
CA TYR A 16 6.99 -22.14 4.58
C TYR A 16 5.87 -22.67 5.48
N TYR A 17 6.22 -23.37 6.56
CA TYR A 17 5.22 -23.93 7.45
C TYR A 17 4.87 -22.98 8.59
N TYR A 18 3.72 -23.24 9.19
CA TYR A 18 3.24 -22.52 10.36
C TYR A 18 4.22 -22.66 11.51
N GLY A 19 4.51 -21.53 12.16
CA GLY A 19 5.20 -21.53 13.46
C GLY A 19 4.35 -22.16 14.58
N PRO A 20 4.91 -22.27 15.79
CA PRO A 20 4.21 -22.89 16.94
C PRO A 20 2.84 -22.30 17.26
N GLU A 21 2.62 -21.02 16.92
CA GLU A 21 1.38 -20.30 17.16
C GLU A 21 0.44 -20.29 15.93
N GLY A 22 0.72 -21.10 14.91
CA GLY A 22 -0.06 -21.16 13.68
C GLY A 22 0.15 -19.98 12.73
N ARG A 23 1.16 -19.13 12.97
CA ARG A 23 1.50 -17.97 12.13
C ARG A 23 2.53 -18.33 11.07
N LEU A 24 2.43 -17.71 9.89
CA LEU A 24 3.44 -17.84 8.83
C LEU A 24 4.62 -16.91 9.14
N VAL A 25 5.70 -17.44 9.69
CA VAL A 25 6.85 -16.66 10.19
C VAL A 25 7.45 -15.73 9.12
N LEU A 26 7.53 -16.18 7.88
CA LEU A 26 8.05 -15.35 6.79
C LEU A 26 7.11 -14.21 6.40
N VAL A 27 5.79 -14.43 6.47
CA VAL A 27 4.79 -13.38 6.25
C VAL A 27 4.87 -12.34 7.36
N ASP A 28 4.99 -12.77 8.62
CA ASP A 28 5.19 -11.85 9.75
C ASP A 28 6.46 -11.01 9.58
N SER A 29 7.55 -11.64 9.15
CA SER A 29 8.81 -10.92 8.85
C SER A 29 8.66 -9.92 7.69
N ALA A 30 7.86 -10.26 6.68
CA ALA A 30 7.55 -9.36 5.58
C ALA A 30 6.70 -8.16 6.03
N LEU A 31 5.71 -8.39 6.90
CA LEU A 31 4.91 -7.32 7.52
C LEU A 31 5.76 -6.39 8.39
N GLU A 32 6.70 -6.94 9.16
CA GLU A 32 7.67 -6.13 9.91
C GLU A 32 8.51 -5.23 8.99
N ALA A 33 8.91 -5.72 7.82
CA ALA A 33 9.62 -4.90 6.85
C ALA A 33 8.72 -3.81 6.25
N VAL A 34 7.44 -4.09 6.02
CA VAL A 34 6.44 -3.07 5.63
C VAL A 34 6.35 -1.97 6.68
N ASN A 35 6.28 -2.35 7.97
CA ASN A 35 6.17 -1.42 9.10
C ASN A 35 7.42 -0.52 9.28
N ARG A 36 8.53 -0.82 8.60
CA ARG A 36 9.74 0.04 8.51
C ARG A 36 9.76 0.92 7.26
N GLY A 37 8.80 0.74 6.36
CA GLY A 37 8.66 1.52 5.13
C GLY A 37 8.14 2.94 5.39
N SER A 38 7.87 3.69 4.31
CA SER A 38 7.28 5.03 4.38
C SER A 38 5.85 4.95 4.91
N THR A 39 5.49 5.87 5.80
CA THR A 39 4.09 6.06 6.21
C THR A 39 3.26 6.48 5.02
N THR A 40 2.24 5.71 4.72
CA THR A 40 1.45 5.85 3.50
C THR A 40 -0.03 5.72 3.85
N ILE A 41 -0.86 6.60 3.32
CA ILE A 41 -2.28 6.73 3.65
C ILE A 41 -3.11 6.68 2.37
N GLY A 42 -4.25 6.02 2.45
CA GLY A 42 -5.32 6.12 1.46
C GLY A 42 -6.61 6.59 2.12
N ILE A 43 -7.30 7.54 1.51
CA ILE A 43 -8.62 8.04 1.94
C ILE A 43 -9.57 8.04 0.74
N LYS A 44 -10.78 7.55 0.94
CA LYS A 44 -11.82 7.50 -0.08
C LYS A 44 -13.11 8.11 0.43
N THR A 45 -13.76 8.90 -0.43
CA THR A 45 -15.15 9.33 -0.32
C THR A 45 -15.96 8.82 -1.52
N PRO A 46 -17.28 9.03 -1.59
CA PRO A 46 -18.04 8.72 -2.81
C PRO A 46 -17.58 9.51 -4.05
N LEU A 47 -16.91 10.67 -3.87
CA LEU A 47 -16.54 11.60 -4.94
C LEU A 47 -15.08 11.48 -5.40
N PHE A 48 -14.18 10.98 -4.55
CA PHE A 48 -12.77 10.84 -4.87
C PHE A 48 -12.08 9.79 -4.00
N ALA A 49 -10.89 9.35 -4.45
CA ALA A 49 -9.90 8.69 -3.60
C ALA A 49 -8.56 9.43 -3.71
N LEU A 50 -7.89 9.56 -2.57
CA LEU A 50 -6.59 10.18 -2.40
C LEU A 50 -5.65 9.18 -1.77
N ILE A 51 -4.43 9.09 -2.30
CA ILE A 51 -3.33 8.29 -1.72
C ILE A 51 -2.13 9.22 -1.53
N SER A 52 -1.51 9.12 -0.36
CA SER A 52 -0.37 9.96 0.02
C SER A 52 0.71 9.13 0.67
N SER A 53 1.97 9.42 0.37
CA SER A 53 3.11 8.71 0.95
C SER A 53 4.22 9.66 1.35
N HIS A 54 4.79 9.42 2.52
CA HIS A 54 5.96 10.12 3.01
C HIS A 54 7.18 9.83 2.13
N ILE A 55 7.85 10.87 1.68
CA ILE A 55 9.12 10.81 0.96
C ILE A 55 10.26 10.89 1.97
N LYS A 56 10.99 9.80 2.17
CA LYS A 56 12.17 9.79 3.04
C LYS A 56 13.29 10.64 2.42
N PRO A 57 13.98 11.46 3.21
CA PRO A 57 15.15 12.20 2.75
C PRO A 57 16.20 11.26 2.15
N THR A 58 16.84 11.69 1.07
CA THR A 58 17.91 10.96 0.41
C THR A 58 19.27 11.66 0.62
N LYS A 59 20.34 11.04 0.16
CA LYS A 59 21.67 11.66 0.16
C LYS A 59 21.69 12.86 -0.79
N PRO A 60 22.59 13.84 -0.59
CA PRO A 60 22.80 14.91 -1.55
C PRO A 60 23.02 14.34 -2.97
N LEU A 61 22.47 15.01 -3.97
CA LEU A 61 22.55 14.61 -5.38
C LEU A 61 21.79 13.32 -5.77
N VAL A 62 20.99 12.76 -4.87
CA VAL A 62 20.14 11.60 -5.16
C VAL A 62 18.68 12.05 -5.07
N GLU A 63 17.95 11.88 -6.16
CA GLU A 63 16.50 12.13 -6.18
C GLU A 63 15.75 11.09 -5.33
N PRO A 64 14.71 11.49 -4.60
CA PRO A 64 13.89 10.55 -3.86
C PRO A 64 13.22 9.54 -4.81
N ALA A 65 13.06 8.31 -4.34
CA ALA A 65 12.29 7.34 -5.08
C ALA A 65 10.81 7.76 -5.15
N GLU A 66 10.21 7.61 -6.32
CA GLU A 66 8.78 7.80 -6.55
C GLU A 66 7.95 6.94 -5.59
N LYS A 67 6.87 7.51 -5.05
CA LYS A 67 5.97 6.83 -4.10
C LYS A 67 4.58 6.62 -4.62
N ILE A 68 4.14 7.45 -5.55
CA ILE A 68 2.82 7.39 -6.18
C ILE A 68 2.97 6.94 -7.62
N PHE A 69 2.29 5.87 -7.98
CA PHE A 69 2.41 5.23 -9.29
C PHE A 69 1.09 5.25 -10.04
N THR A 70 1.11 5.69 -11.28
CA THR A 70 0.01 5.47 -12.20
C THR A 70 0.08 4.04 -12.73
N ILE A 71 -1.00 3.31 -12.58
CA ILE A 71 -1.14 1.91 -13.05
C ILE A 71 -1.79 1.89 -14.41
N ASP A 72 -2.94 2.52 -14.53
CA ASP A 72 -3.70 2.76 -15.75
C ASP A 72 -4.41 4.12 -15.62
N GLY A 73 -5.05 4.63 -16.69
CA GLY A 73 -5.71 5.93 -16.64
C GLY A 73 -6.69 6.10 -15.47
N HIS A 74 -7.37 5.03 -15.09
CA HIS A 74 -8.40 5.01 -14.05
C HIS A 74 -7.89 4.48 -12.69
N VAL A 75 -6.59 4.18 -12.54
CA VAL A 75 -6.02 3.52 -11.33
C VAL A 75 -4.67 4.10 -10.99
N GLY A 76 -4.47 4.42 -9.72
CA GLY A 76 -3.19 4.69 -9.12
C GLY A 76 -2.91 3.77 -7.94
N ALA A 77 -1.64 3.65 -7.58
CA ALA A 77 -1.21 2.86 -6.43
C ALA A 77 -0.04 3.51 -5.69
N THR A 78 0.13 3.11 -4.46
CA THR A 78 1.27 3.45 -3.62
C THR A 78 1.62 2.26 -2.73
N GLY A 79 2.81 2.26 -2.13
CA GLY A 79 3.22 1.14 -1.31
C GLY A 79 4.21 1.48 -0.21
N SER A 80 4.29 0.59 0.77
CA SER A 80 5.26 0.61 1.86
C SER A 80 5.97 -0.72 1.99
N GLY A 81 7.26 -0.69 2.34
CA GLY A 81 8.14 -1.84 2.44
C GLY A 81 9.42 -1.68 1.64
N TYR A 82 9.98 -2.77 1.12
CA TYR A 82 11.15 -2.75 0.24
C TYR A 82 10.79 -2.19 -1.13
N ILE A 83 11.53 -1.15 -1.57
CA ILE A 83 11.25 -0.46 -2.84
C ILE A 83 11.32 -1.40 -4.06
N GLY A 84 12.26 -2.34 -4.08
CA GLY A 84 12.37 -3.32 -5.16
C GLY A 84 11.15 -4.23 -5.26
N ASP A 85 10.59 -4.64 -4.13
CA ASP A 85 9.37 -5.44 -4.09
C ASP A 85 8.15 -4.59 -4.51
N ILE A 86 8.08 -3.34 -4.05
CA ILE A 86 7.03 -2.39 -4.47
C ILE A 86 7.03 -2.23 -5.99
N LEU A 87 8.18 -1.93 -6.59
CA LEU A 87 8.29 -1.74 -8.04
C LEU A 87 7.87 -2.98 -8.82
N GLN A 88 8.27 -4.17 -8.37
CA GLN A 88 7.84 -5.43 -8.99
C GLN A 88 6.33 -5.63 -8.92
N LEU A 89 5.69 -5.31 -7.78
CA LEU A 89 4.23 -5.41 -7.62
C LEU A 89 3.50 -4.36 -8.49
N ILE A 90 4.05 -3.16 -8.60
CA ILE A 90 3.53 -2.11 -9.50
C ILE A 90 3.57 -2.58 -10.95
N ASP A 91 4.65 -3.19 -11.40
CA ASP A 91 4.77 -3.70 -12.76
C ASP A 91 3.82 -4.89 -13.01
N GLU A 92 3.62 -5.76 -12.02
CA GLU A 92 2.66 -6.86 -12.09
C GLU A 92 1.23 -6.37 -12.29
N ILE A 93 0.78 -5.37 -11.51
CA ILE A 93 -0.58 -4.84 -11.65
C ILE A 93 -0.76 -4.01 -12.92
N ARG A 94 0.28 -3.33 -13.41
CA ARG A 94 0.28 -2.68 -14.74
C ARG A 94 0.08 -3.70 -15.85
N LEU A 95 0.84 -4.79 -15.78
CA LEU A 95 0.73 -5.88 -16.75
C LEU A 95 -0.65 -6.52 -16.73
N ALA A 96 -1.22 -6.75 -15.55
CA ALA A 96 -2.58 -7.29 -15.38
C ALA A 96 -3.63 -6.34 -16.00
N ALA A 97 -3.53 -5.03 -15.74
CA ALA A 97 -4.44 -4.03 -16.30
C ALA A 97 -4.35 -3.98 -17.83
N GLN A 98 -3.13 -4.00 -18.39
CA GLN A 98 -2.91 -3.99 -19.83
C GLN A 98 -3.44 -5.27 -20.51
N LYS A 99 -3.14 -6.45 -19.94
CA LYS A 99 -3.67 -7.73 -20.45
C LYS A 99 -5.19 -7.76 -20.47
N HIS A 100 -5.82 -7.27 -19.39
CA HIS A 100 -7.27 -7.19 -19.32
C HIS A 100 -7.84 -6.29 -20.44
N ARG A 101 -7.25 -5.09 -20.60
CA ARG A 101 -7.68 -4.14 -21.66
C ARG A 101 -7.52 -4.72 -23.06
N LEU A 102 -6.44 -5.44 -23.35
CA LEU A 102 -6.21 -6.08 -24.64
C LEU A 102 -7.17 -7.26 -24.90
N THR A 103 -7.58 -7.96 -23.84
CA THR A 103 -8.44 -9.14 -23.98
C THR A 103 -9.92 -8.78 -24.04
N TYR A 104 -10.36 -7.78 -23.25
CA TYR A 104 -11.77 -7.45 -23.05
C TYR A 104 -12.16 -6.07 -23.62
N GLU A 105 -11.21 -5.34 -24.19
CA GLU A 105 -11.40 -3.98 -24.74
C GLU A 105 -11.99 -2.98 -23.72
N SER A 106 -11.81 -3.24 -22.43
CA SER A 106 -12.34 -2.48 -21.31
C SER A 106 -11.35 -2.34 -20.18
N PRO A 107 -11.45 -1.28 -19.35
CA PRO A 107 -10.65 -1.16 -18.13
C PRO A 107 -10.95 -2.29 -17.15
N ILE A 108 -9.93 -2.72 -16.40
CA ILE A 108 -10.08 -3.73 -15.34
C ILE A 108 -10.80 -3.12 -14.13
N ASP A 109 -11.72 -3.87 -13.50
CA ASP A 109 -12.30 -3.46 -12.22
C ASP A 109 -11.25 -3.42 -11.11
N ILE A 110 -11.35 -2.43 -10.21
CA ILE A 110 -10.37 -2.24 -9.14
C ILE A 110 -10.35 -3.44 -8.18
N SER A 111 -11.50 -4.03 -7.90
CA SER A 111 -11.61 -5.25 -7.10
C SER A 111 -10.92 -6.45 -7.74
N SER A 112 -11.04 -6.59 -9.07
CA SER A 112 -10.38 -7.66 -9.84
C SER A 112 -8.86 -7.48 -9.83
N LEU A 113 -8.38 -6.24 -9.95
CA LEU A 113 -6.96 -5.91 -9.84
C LEU A 113 -6.40 -6.20 -8.45
N ALA A 114 -7.11 -5.80 -7.39
CA ALA A 114 -6.72 -6.09 -6.00
C ALA A 114 -6.68 -7.60 -5.72
N LYS A 115 -7.68 -8.35 -6.21
CA LYS A 115 -7.72 -9.81 -6.11
C LYS A 115 -6.56 -10.47 -6.87
N HIS A 116 -6.25 -9.99 -8.08
CA HIS A 116 -5.11 -10.49 -8.86
C HIS A 116 -3.80 -10.32 -8.08
N LEU A 117 -3.56 -9.11 -7.53
CA LEU A 117 -2.37 -8.84 -6.72
C LEU A 117 -2.33 -9.70 -5.45
N GLY A 118 -3.47 -9.86 -4.76
CA GLY A 118 -3.56 -10.73 -3.58
C GLY A 118 -3.22 -12.18 -3.92
N SER A 119 -3.74 -12.71 -5.03
CA SER A 119 -3.41 -14.07 -5.48
C SER A 119 -1.93 -14.22 -5.86
N TYR A 120 -1.37 -13.20 -6.52
CA TYR A 120 0.05 -13.15 -6.85
C TYR A 120 0.93 -13.21 -5.59
N LEU A 121 0.68 -12.37 -4.59
CA LEU A 121 1.38 -12.36 -3.31
C LEU A 121 1.20 -13.67 -2.55
N HIS A 122 -0.02 -14.22 -2.50
CA HIS A 122 -0.30 -15.50 -1.85
C HIS A 122 0.53 -16.65 -2.46
N ASN A 123 0.69 -16.68 -3.77
CA ASN A 123 1.55 -17.68 -4.43
C ASN A 123 3.00 -17.60 -3.95
N TYR A 124 3.52 -16.39 -3.68
CA TYR A 124 4.87 -16.23 -3.11
C TYR A 124 4.98 -16.79 -1.69
N THR A 125 3.90 -16.85 -0.92
CA THR A 125 3.91 -17.50 0.39
C THR A 125 4.01 -19.02 0.31
N ILE A 126 3.61 -19.62 -0.82
CA ILE A 126 3.59 -21.08 -1.01
C ILE A 126 4.82 -21.56 -1.78
N TYR A 127 5.20 -20.88 -2.86
CA TYR A 127 6.17 -21.38 -3.83
C TYR A 127 7.49 -20.62 -3.86
N ALA A 128 7.55 -19.42 -3.33
CA ALA A 128 8.75 -18.60 -3.41
C ALA A 128 9.72 -18.83 -2.25
N VAL A 129 10.96 -18.43 -2.46
CA VAL A 129 12.00 -18.48 -1.43
C VAL A 129 11.68 -17.53 -0.27
N ARG A 130 11.04 -16.38 -0.55
CA ARG A 130 10.53 -15.44 0.46
C ARG A 130 9.26 -14.75 -0.01
N PRO A 131 8.33 -14.38 0.89
CA PRO A 131 7.25 -13.45 0.57
C PRO A 131 7.82 -12.08 0.17
N GLN A 132 7.08 -11.35 -0.66
CA GLN A 132 7.42 -9.97 -0.97
C GLN A 132 7.11 -9.08 0.24
N ALA A 133 8.08 -8.26 0.63
CA ALA A 133 8.00 -7.42 1.82
C ALA A 133 7.46 -6.03 1.45
N ALA A 134 6.26 -5.99 0.88
CA ALA A 134 5.58 -4.77 0.48
C ALA A 134 4.07 -4.90 0.62
N SER A 135 3.42 -3.86 1.15
CA SER A 135 1.97 -3.66 1.10
C SER A 135 1.65 -2.55 0.11
N ILE A 136 0.56 -2.73 -0.62
CA ILE A 136 0.12 -1.80 -1.68
C ILE A 136 -1.27 -1.26 -1.35
N ILE A 137 -1.46 0.05 -1.50
CA ILE A 137 -2.78 0.70 -1.53
C ILE A 137 -3.10 1.03 -2.99
N ILE A 138 -4.27 0.59 -3.46
CA ILE A 138 -4.78 0.81 -4.80
C ILE A 138 -5.99 1.72 -4.71
N ALA A 139 -5.96 2.85 -5.43
CA ALA A 139 -7.07 3.78 -5.57
C ALA A 139 -7.50 3.89 -7.03
N GLY A 140 -8.78 3.81 -7.29
CA GLY A 140 -9.27 3.88 -8.67
C GLY A 140 -10.77 4.11 -8.76
N ILE A 141 -11.25 4.17 -10.00
CA ILE A 141 -12.67 4.26 -10.32
C ILE A 141 -13.05 3.18 -11.32
N ASP A 142 -14.19 2.55 -11.10
CA ASP A 142 -14.81 1.61 -12.01
C ASP A 142 -16.33 1.82 -12.08
N GLN A 143 -17.07 0.91 -12.70
CA GLN A 143 -18.53 1.00 -12.85
C GLN A 143 -19.25 1.06 -11.49
N THR A 144 -18.63 0.62 -10.41
CA THR A 144 -19.19 0.66 -9.03
C THR A 144 -18.81 1.94 -8.28
N GLY A 145 -18.12 2.88 -8.95
CA GLY A 145 -17.68 4.17 -8.41
C GLY A 145 -16.25 4.14 -7.88
N ILE A 146 -15.94 5.08 -7.00
CA ILE A 146 -14.60 5.22 -6.40
C ILE A 146 -14.29 4.02 -5.49
N GLN A 147 -13.11 3.44 -5.66
CA GLN A 147 -12.63 2.27 -4.94
C GLN A 147 -11.29 2.53 -4.26
N LEU A 148 -11.11 1.94 -3.09
CA LEU A 148 -9.86 1.93 -2.35
C LEU A 148 -9.64 0.55 -1.73
N PHE A 149 -8.49 -0.05 -2.03
CA PHE A 149 -8.08 -1.36 -1.53
C PHE A 149 -6.68 -1.30 -0.92
N GLN A 150 -6.45 -2.12 0.10
CA GLN A 150 -5.12 -2.45 0.61
C GLN A 150 -4.86 -3.93 0.34
N VAL A 151 -3.65 -4.26 -0.11
CA VAL A 151 -3.17 -5.64 -0.29
C VAL A 151 -1.87 -5.79 0.50
N ASP A 152 -1.76 -6.85 1.30
CA ASP A 152 -0.63 -7.11 2.17
C ASP A 152 0.24 -8.31 1.71
N PRO A 153 1.42 -8.54 2.31
CA PRO A 153 2.32 -9.65 1.95
C PRO A 153 1.72 -11.05 2.06
N SER A 154 0.64 -11.26 2.82
CA SER A 154 -0.05 -12.55 2.91
C SER A 154 -0.91 -12.85 1.68
N GLY A 155 -1.17 -11.83 0.86
CA GLY A 155 -2.15 -11.85 -0.21
C GLY A 155 -3.56 -11.46 0.22
N THR A 156 -3.74 -11.07 1.49
CA THR A 156 -5.02 -10.53 1.96
C THR A 156 -5.26 -9.17 1.30
N PHE A 157 -6.46 -8.97 0.77
CA PHE A 157 -6.88 -7.68 0.24
C PHE A 157 -8.16 -7.21 0.92
N LEU A 158 -8.18 -5.95 1.31
CA LEU A 158 -9.26 -5.33 2.07
C LEU A 158 -9.77 -4.11 1.30
N LYS A 159 -11.09 -3.93 1.31
CA LYS A 159 -11.77 -2.73 0.79
C LYS A 159 -12.14 -1.82 1.96
N GLY A 160 -11.91 -0.53 1.84
CA GLY A 160 -12.22 0.42 2.92
C GLY A 160 -12.34 1.85 2.45
N ALA A 161 -12.67 2.74 3.39
CA ALA A 161 -12.69 4.19 3.18
C ALA A 161 -11.39 4.87 3.64
N GLY A 162 -10.60 4.20 4.49
CA GLY A 162 -9.32 4.70 4.97
C GLY A 162 -8.37 3.54 5.27
N PHE A 163 -7.11 3.70 4.88
CA PHE A 163 -6.01 2.80 5.17
C PHE A 163 -4.76 3.56 5.53
N ALA A 164 -3.92 2.97 6.37
CA ALA A 164 -2.56 3.41 6.61
C ALA A 164 -1.62 2.20 6.65
N ILE A 165 -0.45 2.31 6.03
CA ILE A 165 0.59 1.28 6.00
C ILE A 165 1.96 1.92 6.24
N GLY A 166 2.93 1.13 6.65
CA GLY A 166 4.28 1.59 6.90
C GLY A 166 4.53 1.99 8.34
N GLN A 167 5.58 2.78 8.54
CA GLN A 167 6.03 3.19 9.86
C GLN A 167 4.95 4.00 10.60
N TYR A 168 4.65 3.62 11.85
CA TYR A 168 3.62 4.27 12.69
C TYR A 168 2.23 4.37 12.04
N SER A 169 1.89 3.40 11.20
CA SER A 169 0.61 3.36 10.49
C SER A 169 -0.61 3.31 11.42
N ASP A 170 -0.48 2.71 12.59
CA ASP A 170 -1.50 2.68 13.64
C ASP A 170 -1.83 4.10 14.16
N ILE A 171 -0.80 4.93 14.42
CA ILE A 171 -0.98 6.33 14.83
C ILE A 171 -1.63 7.14 13.71
N ALA A 172 -1.15 6.97 12.47
CA ALA A 172 -1.73 7.66 11.32
C ALA A 172 -3.19 7.26 11.08
N LEU A 173 -3.51 5.97 11.17
CA LEU A 173 -4.87 5.46 11.00
C LEU A 173 -5.83 5.96 12.09
N ASP A 174 -5.37 6.05 13.34
CA ASP A 174 -6.17 6.61 14.44
C ASP A 174 -6.57 8.07 14.17
N VAL A 175 -5.67 8.89 13.64
CA VAL A 175 -5.99 10.28 13.24
C VAL A 175 -7.02 10.28 12.11
N VAL A 176 -6.82 9.46 11.08
CA VAL A 176 -7.78 9.35 9.96
C VAL A 176 -9.15 8.92 10.45
N GLN A 177 -9.24 7.90 11.31
CA GLN A 177 -10.52 7.38 11.84
C GLN A 177 -11.30 8.41 12.65
N ARG A 178 -10.60 9.27 13.41
CA ARG A 178 -11.26 10.29 14.25
C ARG A 178 -11.81 11.46 13.46
N GLU A 179 -11.18 11.81 12.34
CA GLU A 179 -11.50 13.03 11.59
C GLU A 179 -12.12 12.76 10.22
N TYR A 180 -12.22 11.49 9.82
CA TYR A 180 -12.82 11.11 8.54
C TYR A 180 -14.33 11.43 8.51
N SER A 181 -14.76 12.04 7.41
CA SER A 181 -16.18 12.17 7.03
C SER A 181 -16.35 11.80 5.56
N ALA A 182 -17.45 11.12 5.23
CA ALA A 182 -17.76 10.76 3.84
C ALA A 182 -18.03 12.00 2.95
N ASP A 183 -18.38 13.14 3.57
CA ASP A 183 -18.72 14.39 2.89
C ASP A 183 -17.53 15.38 2.82
N MET A 184 -16.33 14.98 3.27
CA MET A 184 -15.15 15.83 3.24
C MET A 184 -14.76 16.22 1.81
N THR A 185 -14.22 17.44 1.67
CA THR A 185 -13.65 17.89 0.39
C THR A 185 -12.27 17.28 0.15
N MET A 186 -11.79 17.36 -1.07
CA MET A 186 -10.45 16.88 -1.44
C MET A 186 -9.36 17.63 -0.64
N GLU A 187 -9.52 18.94 -0.44
CA GLU A 187 -8.60 19.75 0.35
C GLU A 187 -8.58 19.31 1.83
N GLN A 188 -9.74 19.00 2.40
CA GLN A 188 -9.86 18.46 3.76
C GLN A 188 -9.20 17.09 3.88
N ALA A 189 -9.40 16.21 2.90
CA ALA A 189 -8.77 14.89 2.87
C ALA A 189 -7.24 14.98 2.71
N SER A 190 -6.75 15.89 1.88
CA SER A 190 -5.32 16.16 1.72
C SER A 190 -4.72 16.71 3.02
N HIS A 191 -5.40 17.67 3.67
CA HIS A 191 -4.97 18.18 4.96
C HIS A 191 -4.96 17.09 6.04
N LEU A 192 -6.00 16.26 6.10
CA LEU A 192 -6.10 15.13 7.04
C LEU A 192 -4.98 14.12 6.82
N SER A 193 -4.69 13.77 5.57
CA SER A 193 -3.59 12.86 5.22
C SER A 193 -2.24 13.41 5.68
N ASN A 194 -1.93 14.68 5.39
CA ASN A 194 -0.68 15.32 5.80
C ASN A 194 -0.57 15.41 7.34
N LYS A 195 -1.64 15.80 8.03
CA LYS A 195 -1.72 15.83 9.50
C LYS A 195 -1.49 14.46 10.12
N ALA A 196 -2.06 13.41 9.55
CA ALA A 196 -1.91 12.05 10.05
C ALA A 196 -0.46 11.55 9.88
N ILE A 197 0.18 11.81 8.74
CA ILE A 197 1.60 11.49 8.52
C ILE A 197 2.50 12.31 9.46
N GLU A 198 2.25 13.61 9.59
CA GLU A 198 2.99 14.48 10.52
C GLU A 198 2.87 13.99 11.98
N LYS A 199 1.66 13.63 12.42
CA LYS A 199 1.44 13.10 13.76
C LYS A 199 2.17 11.77 14.00
N ALA A 200 2.21 10.90 12.99
CA ALA A 200 2.91 9.62 13.06
C ALA A 200 4.44 9.81 13.13
N LEU A 201 4.99 10.75 12.38
CA LEU A 201 6.43 10.97 12.29
C LEU A 201 6.99 11.93 13.35
N GLY A 202 6.14 12.79 13.94
CA GLY A 202 6.55 13.82 14.89
C GLY A 202 7.22 15.05 14.25
N GLU A 203 7.25 15.12 12.92
CA GLU A 203 7.85 16.20 12.14
C GLU A 203 7.04 16.48 10.86
N ARG A 204 7.20 17.66 10.27
CA ARG A 204 6.53 18.00 9.02
C ARG A 204 7.15 17.22 7.87
N PRO A 205 6.38 16.31 7.22
CA PRO A 205 6.91 15.43 6.18
C PRO A 205 6.90 16.11 4.81
N LEU A 206 7.79 15.66 3.93
CA LEU A 206 7.60 15.80 2.49
C LEU A 206 6.70 14.65 2.03
N VAL A 207 5.60 14.96 1.34
CA VAL A 207 4.57 13.98 0.94
C VAL A 207 4.32 14.06 -0.55
N GLU A 208 4.32 12.94 -1.22
CA GLU A 208 3.81 12.79 -2.59
C GLU A 208 2.36 12.31 -2.52
N THR A 209 1.48 12.92 -3.32
CA THR A 209 0.05 12.66 -3.31
C THR A 209 -0.48 12.40 -4.71
N GLY A 210 -1.38 11.41 -4.82
CA GLY A 210 -2.14 11.14 -6.03
C GLY A 210 -3.63 11.09 -5.75
N VAL A 211 -4.44 11.46 -6.74
CA VAL A 211 -5.89 11.56 -6.60
C VAL A 211 -6.61 11.05 -7.84
N ILE A 212 -7.77 10.46 -7.62
CA ILE A 212 -8.76 10.19 -8.66
C ILE A 212 -10.11 10.74 -8.20
N THR A 213 -10.83 11.43 -9.09
CA THR A 213 -12.17 11.97 -8.80
C THR A 213 -13.21 11.30 -9.67
N ALA A 214 -14.43 11.19 -9.17
CA ALA A 214 -15.55 10.67 -9.93
C ALA A 214 -15.90 11.56 -11.15
N LYS A 215 -15.59 12.87 -11.06
CA LYS A 215 -15.80 13.84 -12.13
C LYS A 215 -14.81 13.67 -13.27
N ASP A 216 -13.53 13.54 -12.96
CA ASP A 216 -12.47 13.48 -13.97
C ASP A 216 -12.35 12.06 -14.57
N GLY A 217 -12.56 11.02 -13.74
CA GLY A 217 -12.49 9.63 -14.16
C GLY A 217 -11.06 9.10 -14.41
N TYR A 218 -10.02 9.91 -14.14
CA TYR A 218 -8.63 9.51 -14.31
C TYR A 218 -7.76 9.86 -13.11
N PHE A 219 -6.73 9.05 -12.90
CA PHE A 219 -5.77 9.22 -11.81
C PHE A 219 -4.69 10.24 -12.19
N LYS A 220 -4.37 11.13 -11.26
CA LYS A 220 -3.30 12.13 -11.42
C LYS A 220 -2.47 12.28 -10.15
N LYS A 221 -1.20 12.55 -10.31
CA LYS A 221 -0.34 13.01 -9.21
C LYS A 221 -0.59 14.50 -9.00
N LEU A 222 -0.59 14.91 -7.73
CA LEU A 222 -0.63 16.32 -7.37
C LEU A 222 0.81 16.85 -7.32
N GLU A 223 1.03 18.02 -7.92
CA GLU A 223 2.31 18.70 -7.79
C GLU A 223 2.49 19.16 -6.34
N ASN A 224 3.67 18.91 -5.78
CA ASN A 224 4.02 19.42 -4.45
C ASN A 224 4.27 20.92 -4.57
N ASN A 225 3.36 21.72 -3.99
CA ASN A 225 3.56 23.16 -3.80
C ASN A 225 4.40 23.43 -2.54
#